data_a48914199c6e1b1d6816bd9aa62d0b3e
#
_entry.id   a48914199c6e1b1d6816bd9aa62d0b3e
#
_cell.length_a   1.000
_cell.length_b   1.000
_cell.length_c   1.000
_cell.angle_alpha   90.00
_cell.angle_beta   90.00
_cell.angle_gamma   90.00
#
_symmetry.space_group_name_H-M   'P 1'
#
loop_
_entity.id
_entity.type
_entity.pdbx_description
1 polymer ?
#
loop_
_entity_poly.entity_id
_entity_poly.type
_entity_poly.pdbx_seq_one_letter_code
_entity_poly.pdbx_strand_id
1 'polypeptide(L)'
;MNVALLLSGGTGTRLGADIPKQYIEVNGMPVLSYCMRTFLELKQIDAVQIVADGKWQDYIRKTCFKYDIQQKIKGFSNPGENRQLSIWNGLNDIRKYAPDDAVVVVHDAARPGLSSQLLEEGLRAIEGHDGVLPVLPMKDTIYLSKDGTHIDSLLERSRLFAGQAPEFFYLEQYYQANKNLLPEKIYRINGSTEPAILQGLD
;
A
#
# COMPACT_ATOMS: atom_id res chain seq x y z
N MET A 1 0.05 6.95 -16.74
CA MET A 1 -0.61 5.68 -16.36
C MET A 1 -0.64 5.57 -14.84
N ASN A 2 -1.78 5.19 -14.25
CA ASN A 2 -1.91 5.06 -12.78
C ASN A 2 -2.22 3.61 -12.43
N VAL A 3 -1.37 2.99 -11.61
CA VAL A 3 -1.44 1.57 -11.25
C VAL A 3 -1.67 1.42 -9.75
N ALA A 4 -2.76 0.79 -9.35
CA ALA A 4 -2.97 0.42 -7.95
C ALA A 4 -2.16 -0.86 -7.62
N LEU A 5 -1.34 -0.79 -6.57
CA LEU A 5 -0.65 -1.94 -5.98
C LEU A 5 -1.36 -2.31 -4.68
N LEU A 6 -2.19 -3.35 -4.73
CA LEU A 6 -3.00 -3.78 -3.60
C LEU A 6 -2.30 -4.87 -2.81
N LEU A 7 -1.91 -4.57 -1.58
CA LEU A 7 -1.18 -5.49 -0.70
C LEU A 7 -2.15 -6.39 0.07
N SER A 8 -2.25 -7.64 -0.33
CA SER A 8 -3.11 -8.68 0.25
C SER A 8 -2.34 -9.90 0.77
N GLY A 9 -1.01 -9.83 0.86
CA GLY A 9 -0.15 -10.96 1.30
C GLY A 9 -0.04 -11.15 2.81
N GLY A 10 -0.60 -10.26 3.62
CA GLY A 10 -0.49 -10.32 5.09
C GLY A 10 -1.24 -11.50 5.69
N THR A 11 -0.62 -12.20 6.66
CA THR A 11 -1.18 -13.39 7.34
C THR A 11 -2.21 -13.08 8.42
N GLY A 12 -2.29 -11.81 8.88
CA GLY A 12 -3.32 -11.37 9.83
C GLY A 12 -3.18 -11.89 11.27
N THR A 13 -2.02 -12.42 11.66
CA THR A 13 -1.75 -13.10 12.95
C THR A 13 -2.16 -12.30 14.20
N ARG A 14 -2.21 -10.97 14.13
CA ARG A 14 -2.58 -10.08 15.26
C ARG A 14 -4.04 -10.18 15.69
N LEU A 15 -4.94 -10.69 14.84
CA LEU A 15 -6.38 -10.81 15.16
C LEU A 15 -6.77 -12.16 15.73
N GLY A 16 -5.85 -13.15 15.77
CA GLY A 16 -6.16 -14.50 16.24
C GLY A 16 -7.23 -15.24 15.42
N ALA A 17 -7.55 -14.75 14.21
CA ALA A 17 -8.53 -15.37 13.33
C ALA A 17 -7.86 -16.44 12.45
N ASP A 18 -8.61 -17.49 12.09
CA ASP A 18 -8.14 -18.59 11.25
C ASP A 18 -7.85 -18.18 9.81
N ILE A 19 -8.41 -17.05 9.36
CA ILE A 19 -8.20 -16.47 8.04
C ILE A 19 -7.66 -15.03 8.14
N PRO A 20 -6.82 -14.58 7.18
CA PRO A 20 -6.33 -13.22 7.16
C PRO A 20 -7.47 -12.20 7.05
N LYS A 21 -7.34 -11.09 7.78
CA LYS A 21 -8.39 -10.07 7.95
C LYS A 21 -8.97 -9.51 6.64
N GLN A 22 -8.16 -9.42 5.58
CA GLN A 22 -8.60 -8.95 4.27
C GLN A 22 -9.58 -9.90 3.57
N TYR A 23 -9.64 -11.17 4.00
CA TYR A 23 -10.54 -12.20 3.44
C TYR A 23 -11.75 -12.48 4.33
N ILE A 24 -11.84 -11.86 5.52
CA ILE A 24 -13.04 -11.92 6.37
C ILE A 24 -14.20 -11.27 5.60
N GLU A 25 -15.35 -11.94 5.62
CA GLU A 25 -16.55 -11.42 4.96
C GLU A 25 -17.32 -10.47 5.88
N VAL A 26 -17.67 -9.33 5.30
CA VAL A 26 -18.56 -8.32 5.91
C VAL A 26 -19.67 -8.05 4.91
N ASN A 27 -20.92 -8.21 5.32
CA ASN A 27 -22.10 -8.08 4.45
C ASN A 27 -22.00 -8.94 3.17
N GLY A 28 -21.48 -10.17 3.29
CA GLY A 28 -21.38 -11.13 2.18
C GLY A 28 -20.28 -10.83 1.17
N MET A 29 -19.35 -9.94 1.51
CA MET A 29 -18.18 -9.61 0.66
C MET A 29 -16.90 -9.61 1.50
N PRO A 30 -15.78 -10.16 0.99
CA PRO A 30 -14.50 -10.04 1.69
C PRO A 30 -14.05 -8.58 1.79
N VAL A 31 -13.40 -8.24 2.90
CA VAL A 31 -12.93 -6.87 3.21
C VAL A 31 -12.15 -6.25 2.05
N LEU A 32 -11.28 -7.02 1.37
CA LEU A 32 -10.52 -6.52 0.23
C LEU A 32 -11.39 -6.05 -0.95
N SER A 33 -12.62 -6.58 -1.08
CA SER A 33 -13.52 -6.21 -2.19
C SER A 33 -13.95 -4.75 -2.14
N TYR A 34 -13.98 -4.16 -0.97
CA TYR A 34 -14.42 -2.76 -0.80
C TYR A 34 -13.42 -1.80 -1.46
N CYS A 35 -12.13 -1.87 -1.10
CA CYS A 35 -11.12 -1.03 -1.74
C CYS A 35 -10.87 -1.43 -3.21
N MET A 36 -10.94 -2.73 -3.54
CA MET A 36 -10.82 -3.22 -4.92
C MET A 36 -11.86 -2.56 -5.82
N ARG A 37 -13.13 -2.51 -5.40
CA ARG A 37 -14.20 -1.86 -6.18
C ARG A 37 -13.90 -0.40 -6.42
N THR A 38 -13.46 0.35 -5.40
CA THR A 38 -13.08 1.76 -5.56
C THR A 38 -12.01 1.94 -6.64
N PHE A 39 -10.97 1.09 -6.65
CA PHE A 39 -9.94 1.14 -7.70
C PHE A 39 -10.49 0.79 -9.09
N LEU A 40 -11.33 -0.23 -9.19
CA LEU A 40 -11.88 -0.69 -10.48
C LEU A 40 -12.88 0.30 -11.09
N GLU A 41 -13.69 0.96 -10.25
CA GLU A 41 -14.71 1.93 -10.67
C GLU A 41 -14.10 3.30 -11.04
N LEU A 42 -12.95 3.68 -10.43
CA LEU A 42 -12.33 4.98 -10.69
C LEU A 42 -11.63 5.02 -12.06
N LYS A 43 -12.05 5.94 -12.94
CA LYS A 43 -11.53 6.04 -14.33
C LYS A 43 -10.05 6.37 -14.39
N GLN A 44 -9.52 7.12 -13.42
CA GLN A 44 -8.12 7.52 -13.35
C GLN A 44 -7.17 6.36 -12.99
N ILE A 45 -7.67 5.23 -12.51
CA ILE A 45 -6.86 4.02 -12.31
C ILE A 45 -6.92 3.17 -13.59
N ASP A 46 -5.78 2.93 -14.19
CA ASP A 46 -5.63 2.19 -15.44
C ASP A 46 -5.42 0.69 -15.22
N ALA A 47 -4.77 0.33 -14.12
CA ALA A 47 -4.42 -1.05 -13.80
C ALA A 47 -4.42 -1.33 -12.30
N VAL A 48 -4.63 -2.59 -11.94
CA VAL A 48 -4.53 -3.10 -10.56
C VAL A 48 -3.60 -4.32 -10.54
N GLN A 49 -2.52 -4.25 -9.77
CA GLN A 49 -1.63 -5.36 -9.45
C GLN A 49 -1.91 -5.81 -8.01
N ILE A 50 -2.10 -7.11 -7.79
CA ILE A 50 -2.48 -7.64 -6.48
C ILE A 50 -1.34 -8.47 -5.91
N VAL A 51 -0.83 -8.12 -4.73
CA VAL A 51 0.12 -8.97 -4.01
C VAL A 51 -0.67 -9.94 -3.13
N ALA A 52 -0.65 -11.24 -3.46
CA ALA A 52 -1.40 -12.25 -2.73
C ALA A 52 -0.69 -13.62 -2.76
N ASP A 53 -0.74 -14.32 -1.63
CA ASP A 53 -0.31 -15.72 -1.53
C ASP A 53 -1.10 -16.61 -2.51
N GLY A 54 -0.43 -17.54 -3.17
CA GLY A 54 -1.03 -18.43 -4.19
C GLY A 54 -2.30 -19.12 -3.73
N LYS A 55 -2.39 -19.52 -2.45
CA LYS A 55 -3.57 -20.17 -1.88
C LYS A 55 -4.83 -19.29 -1.85
N TRP A 56 -4.67 -17.96 -1.92
CA TRP A 56 -5.79 -17.01 -1.91
C TRP A 56 -6.15 -16.48 -3.29
N GLN A 57 -5.33 -16.69 -4.31
CA GLN A 57 -5.55 -16.11 -5.65
C GLN A 57 -6.88 -16.58 -6.27
N ASP A 58 -7.21 -17.87 -6.14
CA ASP A 58 -8.49 -18.38 -6.67
C ASP A 58 -9.71 -17.82 -5.92
N TYR A 59 -9.59 -17.61 -4.60
CA TYR A 59 -10.63 -16.95 -3.83
C TYR A 59 -10.82 -15.51 -4.28
N ILE A 60 -9.74 -14.75 -4.49
CA ILE A 60 -9.79 -13.38 -5.01
C ILE A 60 -10.39 -13.35 -6.41
N ARG A 61 -10.01 -14.27 -7.31
CA ARG A 61 -10.61 -14.38 -8.66
C ARG A 61 -12.11 -14.54 -8.57
N LYS A 62 -12.60 -15.50 -7.79
CA LYS A 62 -14.03 -15.81 -7.64
C LYS A 62 -14.83 -14.65 -7.02
N THR A 63 -14.25 -13.93 -6.08
CA THR A 63 -14.98 -12.91 -5.31
C THR A 63 -14.87 -11.50 -5.90
N CYS A 64 -13.73 -11.15 -6.51
CA CYS A 64 -13.42 -9.77 -6.91
C CYS A 64 -13.44 -9.54 -8.44
N PHE A 65 -13.03 -10.52 -9.27
CA PHE A 65 -12.93 -10.30 -10.71
C PHE A 65 -14.26 -10.02 -11.40
N LYS A 66 -15.38 -10.42 -10.81
CA LYS A 66 -16.73 -10.04 -11.29
C LYS A 66 -16.97 -8.52 -11.33
N TYR A 67 -16.20 -7.75 -10.59
CA TYR A 67 -16.28 -6.27 -10.58
C TYR A 67 -15.35 -5.63 -11.63
N ASP A 68 -14.44 -6.40 -12.23
CA ASP A 68 -13.45 -5.90 -13.20
C ASP A 68 -13.98 -5.89 -14.64
N ILE A 69 -15.03 -5.09 -14.86
CA ILE A 69 -15.65 -4.95 -16.18
C ILE A 69 -14.67 -4.37 -17.21
N GLN A 70 -13.75 -3.53 -16.78
CA GLN A 70 -12.78 -2.84 -17.65
C GLN A 70 -11.45 -3.59 -17.81
N GLN A 71 -11.32 -4.79 -17.25
CA GLN A 71 -10.12 -5.63 -17.30
C GLN A 71 -8.84 -4.92 -16.80
N LYS A 72 -8.98 -4.17 -15.72
CA LYS A 72 -7.87 -3.45 -15.09
C LYS A 72 -6.95 -4.35 -14.28
N ILE A 73 -7.43 -5.50 -13.78
CA ILE A 73 -6.60 -6.42 -12.99
C ILE A 73 -5.58 -7.08 -13.91
N LYS A 74 -4.29 -6.77 -13.70
CA LYS A 74 -3.19 -7.30 -14.52
C LYS A 74 -2.68 -8.65 -14.03
N GLY A 75 -2.87 -8.97 -12.76
CA GLY A 75 -2.48 -10.26 -12.20
C GLY A 75 -2.07 -10.19 -10.74
N PHE A 76 -1.32 -11.22 -10.35
CA PHE A 76 -0.85 -11.40 -8.99
C PHE A 76 0.67 -11.35 -8.92
N SER A 77 1.19 -10.73 -7.85
CA SER A 77 2.58 -10.82 -7.41
C SER A 77 2.65 -11.68 -6.15
N ASN A 78 3.74 -12.41 -5.97
CA ASN A 78 3.95 -13.17 -4.75
C ASN A 78 4.26 -12.22 -3.58
N PRO A 79 3.74 -12.48 -2.36
CA PRO A 79 4.16 -11.73 -1.19
C PRO A 79 5.64 -12.00 -0.87
N GLY A 80 6.31 -11.02 -0.29
CA GLY A 80 7.62 -11.17 0.30
C GLY A 80 7.54 -11.55 1.78
N GLU A 81 8.68 -11.78 2.41
CA GLU A 81 8.78 -12.10 3.83
C GLU A 81 8.31 -10.95 4.74
N ASN A 82 8.39 -9.72 4.23
CA ASN A 82 7.85 -8.53 4.89
C ASN A 82 7.03 -7.68 3.91
N ARG A 83 6.43 -6.59 4.44
CA ARG A 83 5.60 -5.67 3.64
C ARG A 83 6.40 -5.02 2.52
N GLN A 84 7.66 -4.62 2.77
CA GLN A 84 8.48 -3.93 1.78
C GLN A 84 8.91 -4.85 0.65
N LEU A 85 9.27 -6.09 0.92
CA LEU A 85 9.54 -7.12 -0.10
C LEU A 85 8.28 -7.45 -0.91
N SER A 86 7.10 -7.40 -0.30
CA SER A 86 5.83 -7.54 -1.01
C SER A 86 5.61 -6.40 -2.01
N ILE A 87 5.91 -5.16 -1.60
CA ILE A 87 5.90 -3.99 -2.50
C ILE A 87 6.91 -4.18 -3.62
N TRP A 88 8.15 -4.55 -3.29
CA TRP A 88 9.22 -4.81 -4.26
C TRP A 88 8.80 -5.82 -5.34
N ASN A 89 8.19 -6.94 -4.95
CA ASN A 89 7.69 -7.94 -5.89
C ASN A 89 6.59 -7.35 -6.79
N GLY A 90 5.68 -6.57 -6.24
CA GLY A 90 4.65 -5.86 -6.99
C GLY A 90 5.23 -4.87 -8.00
N LEU A 91 6.22 -4.06 -7.61
CA LEU A 91 6.89 -3.10 -8.48
C LEU A 91 7.60 -3.80 -9.66
N ASN A 92 8.28 -4.93 -9.41
CA ASN A 92 8.91 -5.72 -10.48
C ASN A 92 7.90 -6.23 -11.51
N ASP A 93 6.70 -6.62 -11.08
CA ASP A 93 5.65 -7.07 -12.00
C ASP A 93 5.01 -5.90 -12.74
N ILE A 94 4.78 -4.76 -12.07
CA ILE A 94 4.23 -3.54 -12.70
C ILE A 94 5.17 -3.03 -13.80
N ARG A 95 6.49 -3.04 -13.61
CA ARG A 95 7.46 -2.63 -14.62
C ARG A 95 7.44 -3.44 -15.91
N LYS A 96 6.80 -4.60 -15.94
CA LYS A 96 6.65 -5.41 -17.17
C LYS A 96 5.64 -4.82 -18.14
N TYR A 97 4.74 -3.93 -17.70
CA TYR A 97 3.66 -3.39 -18.51
C TYR A 97 3.40 -1.89 -18.35
N ALA A 98 3.90 -1.25 -17.30
CA ALA A 98 3.74 0.18 -17.06
C ALA A 98 5.00 0.96 -17.44
N PRO A 99 4.88 2.19 -17.96
CA PRO A 99 6.03 3.05 -18.25
C PRO A 99 6.66 3.58 -16.95
N ASP A 100 7.92 4.02 -17.02
CA ASP A 100 8.71 4.46 -15.86
C ASP A 100 8.10 5.68 -15.14
N ASP A 101 7.37 6.54 -15.85
CA ASP A 101 6.65 7.71 -15.34
C ASP A 101 5.23 7.38 -14.82
N ALA A 102 4.86 6.10 -14.76
CA ALA A 102 3.60 5.70 -14.18
C ALA A 102 3.52 6.05 -12.69
N VAL A 103 2.33 6.40 -12.19
CA VAL A 103 2.08 6.55 -10.76
C VAL A 103 1.65 5.20 -10.18
N VAL A 104 2.34 4.75 -9.14
CA VAL A 104 1.96 3.58 -8.35
C VAL A 104 1.27 4.02 -7.07
N VAL A 105 0.05 3.51 -6.87
CA VAL A 105 -0.78 3.77 -5.69
C VAL A 105 -0.74 2.55 -4.78
N VAL A 106 0.06 2.61 -3.71
CA VAL A 106 0.23 1.50 -2.76
C VAL A 106 -0.87 1.54 -1.71
N HIS A 107 -1.62 0.44 -1.57
CA HIS A 107 -2.72 0.36 -0.62
C HIS A 107 -2.83 -1.02 0.05
N ASP A 108 -3.23 -1.02 1.33
CA ASP A 108 -3.45 -2.26 2.09
C ASP A 108 -4.87 -2.80 1.86
N ALA A 109 -5.00 -4.04 1.40
CA ALA A 109 -6.28 -4.71 1.15
C ALA A 109 -7.20 -4.82 2.38
N ALA A 110 -6.64 -4.66 3.58
CA ALA A 110 -7.36 -4.67 4.84
C ALA A 110 -7.86 -3.28 5.29
N ARG A 111 -7.78 -2.26 4.43
CA ARG A 111 -8.30 -0.90 4.67
C ARG A 111 -9.50 -0.65 3.73
N PRO A 112 -10.72 -1.07 4.10
CA PRO A 112 -11.89 -1.00 3.22
C PRO A 112 -12.43 0.42 3.00
N GLY A 113 -12.08 1.38 3.86
CA GLY A 113 -12.61 2.75 3.84
C GLY A 113 -11.97 3.68 2.80
N LEU A 114 -11.45 3.13 1.69
CA LEU A 114 -10.88 3.91 0.59
C LEU A 114 -11.99 4.63 -0.19
N SER A 115 -11.87 5.95 -0.33
CA SER A 115 -12.78 6.76 -1.16
C SER A 115 -12.16 7.13 -2.51
N SER A 116 -12.99 7.29 -3.53
CA SER A 116 -12.56 7.81 -4.84
C SER A 116 -12.01 9.24 -4.73
N GLN A 117 -12.62 10.07 -3.87
CA GLN A 117 -12.14 11.43 -3.62
C GLN A 117 -10.68 11.45 -3.14
N LEU A 118 -10.32 10.61 -2.16
CA LEU A 118 -8.95 10.54 -1.64
C LEU A 118 -7.96 10.11 -2.74
N LEU A 119 -8.36 9.18 -3.61
CA LEU A 119 -7.55 8.76 -4.75
C LEU A 119 -7.34 9.91 -5.76
N GLU A 120 -8.41 10.63 -6.10
CA GLU A 120 -8.34 11.75 -7.03
C GLU A 120 -7.50 12.91 -6.47
N GLU A 121 -7.61 13.20 -5.18
CA GLU A 121 -6.80 14.21 -4.50
C GLU A 121 -5.32 13.82 -4.51
N GLY A 122 -4.98 12.56 -4.19
CA GLY A 122 -3.60 12.08 -4.21
C GLY A 122 -2.99 12.08 -5.62
N LEU A 123 -3.74 11.65 -6.63
CA LEU A 123 -3.30 11.68 -8.04
C LEU A 123 -3.08 13.10 -8.57
N ARG A 124 -3.79 14.10 -8.05
CA ARG A 124 -3.52 15.51 -8.39
C ARG A 124 -2.33 16.06 -7.60
N ALA A 125 -2.22 15.69 -6.34
CA ALA A 125 -1.19 16.21 -5.45
C ALA A 125 0.22 15.73 -5.79
N ILE A 126 0.36 14.58 -6.48
CA ILE A 126 1.70 14.05 -6.83
C ILE A 126 2.39 14.86 -7.93
N GLU A 127 1.66 15.71 -8.66
CA GLU A 127 2.24 16.54 -9.70
C GLU A 127 3.28 17.51 -9.10
N GLY A 128 4.54 17.38 -9.54
CA GLY A 128 5.66 18.19 -9.05
C GLY A 128 6.36 17.64 -7.80
N HIS A 129 5.96 16.47 -7.30
CA HIS A 129 6.57 15.76 -6.17
C HIS A 129 6.95 14.33 -6.57
N ASP A 130 7.89 13.73 -5.86
CA ASP A 130 8.29 12.33 -6.09
C ASP A 130 7.32 11.33 -5.45
N GLY A 131 6.63 11.76 -4.39
CA GLY A 131 5.64 10.95 -3.69
C GLY A 131 4.69 11.77 -2.83
N VAL A 132 3.51 11.22 -2.57
CA VAL A 132 2.47 11.82 -1.72
C VAL A 132 1.83 10.76 -0.84
N LEU A 133 1.55 11.11 0.41
CA LEU A 133 0.79 10.27 1.32
C LEU A 133 -0.21 11.10 2.13
N PRO A 134 -1.40 10.59 2.40
CA PRO A 134 -2.30 11.21 3.35
C PRO A 134 -1.79 11.01 4.78
N VAL A 135 -1.94 12.04 5.59
CA VAL A 135 -1.52 12.01 7.00
C VAL A 135 -2.63 12.56 7.90
N LEU A 136 -2.66 12.09 9.13
CA LEU A 136 -3.53 12.62 10.19
C LEU A 136 -2.67 13.28 11.27
N PRO A 137 -2.93 14.54 11.66
CA PRO A 137 -2.25 15.16 12.77
C PRO A 137 -2.52 14.38 14.06
N MET A 138 -1.48 14.16 14.86
CA MET A 138 -1.61 13.47 16.14
C MET A 138 -2.45 14.29 17.13
N LYS A 139 -3.42 13.61 17.75
CA LYS A 139 -4.30 14.21 18.76
C LYS A 139 -3.85 13.91 20.20
N ASP A 140 -3.19 12.76 20.39
CA ASP A 140 -2.73 12.31 21.69
C ASP A 140 -1.37 12.92 22.06
N THR A 141 -1.05 12.90 23.36
CA THR A 141 0.29 13.21 23.85
C THR A 141 1.22 12.05 23.57
N ILE A 142 2.33 12.31 22.86
CA ILE A 142 3.28 11.28 22.44
C ILE A 142 4.59 11.44 23.20
N TYR A 143 5.03 10.34 23.80
CA TYR A 143 6.29 10.24 24.51
C TYR A 143 7.28 9.36 23.74
N LEU A 144 8.55 9.74 23.77
CA LEU A 144 9.64 8.87 23.34
C LEU A 144 10.12 8.03 24.51
N SER A 145 10.33 6.74 24.27
CA SER A 145 10.96 5.80 25.22
C SER A 145 11.96 4.93 24.45
N LYS A 146 13.17 4.78 24.97
CA LYS A 146 14.23 3.91 24.41
C LYS A 146 14.07 2.46 24.83
N ASP A 147 13.56 2.23 26.02
CA ASP A 147 13.47 0.89 26.65
C ASP A 147 12.01 0.37 26.79
N GLY A 148 11.02 1.19 26.44
CA GLY A 148 9.59 0.86 26.53
C GLY A 148 9.02 0.94 27.95
N THR A 149 9.82 1.30 28.96
CA THR A 149 9.41 1.34 30.37
C THR A 149 9.57 2.74 31.01
N HIS A 150 10.53 3.52 30.54
CA HIS A 150 10.81 4.87 31.00
C HIS A 150 10.53 5.89 29.90
N ILE A 151 10.03 7.07 30.30
CA ILE A 151 9.82 8.19 29.40
C ILE A 151 11.11 9.00 29.29
N ASP A 152 11.66 9.09 28.08
CA ASP A 152 12.86 9.90 27.78
C ASP A 152 12.51 11.34 27.48
N SER A 153 11.45 11.58 26.69
CA SER A 153 11.03 12.93 26.30
C SER A 153 9.57 13.00 25.86
N LEU A 154 9.02 14.20 25.91
CA LEU A 154 7.75 14.56 25.29
C LEU A 154 8.01 15.05 23.88
N LEU A 155 7.26 14.53 22.89
CA LEU A 155 7.36 14.97 21.51
C LEU A 155 6.40 16.14 21.23
N GLU A 156 6.83 17.09 20.41
CA GLU A 156 6.02 18.23 19.99
C GLU A 156 4.91 17.76 19.04
N ARG A 157 3.69 17.62 19.58
CA ARG A 157 2.55 17.04 18.86
C ARG A 157 2.20 17.76 17.56
N SER A 158 2.38 19.10 17.49
CA SER A 158 2.11 19.90 16.29
C SER A 158 2.94 19.48 15.07
N ARG A 159 4.05 18.78 15.28
CA ARG A 159 4.97 18.28 14.25
C ARG A 159 4.83 16.78 13.98
N LEU A 160 3.86 16.10 14.60
CA LEU A 160 3.68 14.65 14.47
C LEU A 160 2.42 14.34 13.68
N PHE A 161 2.58 13.48 12.68
CA PHE A 161 1.52 13.02 11.80
C PHE A 161 1.53 11.50 11.70
N ALA A 162 0.36 10.89 11.73
CA ALA A 162 0.19 9.47 11.47
C ALA A 162 -0.01 9.23 9.98
N GLY A 163 0.95 8.56 9.31
CA GLY A 163 0.85 8.18 7.91
C GLY A 163 -0.33 7.25 7.65
N GLN A 164 -1.05 7.51 6.57
CA GLN A 164 -2.18 6.70 6.14
C GLN A 164 -1.89 6.08 4.77
N ALA A 165 -2.82 5.25 4.26
CA ALA A 165 -2.84 4.75 2.89
C ALA A 165 -4.11 5.27 2.19
N PRO A 166 -4.09 5.44 0.87
CA PRO A 166 -3.06 5.02 -0.10
C PRO A 166 -1.84 5.96 -0.15
N GLU A 167 -0.70 5.42 -0.59
CA GLU A 167 0.54 6.17 -0.82
C GLU A 167 0.82 6.20 -2.32
N PHE A 168 1.26 7.34 -2.84
CA PHE A 168 1.44 7.59 -4.27
C PHE A 168 2.91 7.85 -4.56
N PHE A 169 3.46 7.21 -5.58
CA PHE A 169 4.86 7.38 -5.99
C PHE A 169 4.98 7.25 -7.51
N TYR A 170 5.93 7.94 -8.12
CA TYR A 170 6.34 7.60 -9.47
C TYR A 170 7.10 6.27 -9.48
N LEU A 171 6.77 5.40 -10.44
CA LEU A 171 7.23 4.01 -10.52
C LEU A 171 8.76 3.91 -10.47
N GLU A 172 9.46 4.62 -11.34
CA GLU A 172 10.92 4.51 -11.44
C GLU A 172 11.62 4.99 -10.18
N GLN A 173 11.25 6.16 -9.65
CA GLN A 173 11.86 6.71 -8.43
C GLN A 173 11.66 5.76 -7.24
N TYR A 174 10.44 5.28 -7.07
CA TYR A 174 10.12 4.39 -5.96
C TYR A 174 10.74 2.99 -6.13
N TYR A 175 10.81 2.49 -7.37
CA TYR A 175 11.52 1.25 -7.69
C TYR A 175 13.01 1.35 -7.33
N GLN A 176 13.70 2.41 -7.76
CA GLN A 176 15.12 2.59 -7.45
C GLN A 176 15.36 2.77 -5.95
N ALA A 177 14.49 3.51 -5.25
CA ALA A 177 14.56 3.64 -3.80
C ALA A 177 14.50 2.29 -3.08
N ASN A 178 13.61 1.39 -3.51
CA ASN A 178 13.52 0.03 -2.97
C ASN A 178 14.71 -0.84 -3.35
N LYS A 179 15.16 -0.77 -4.62
CA LYS A 179 16.30 -1.55 -5.14
C LYS A 179 17.58 -1.28 -4.36
N ASN A 180 17.82 -0.02 -3.99
CA ASN A 180 19.01 0.40 -3.23
C ASN A 180 19.04 -0.13 -1.79
N LEU A 181 17.94 -0.70 -1.30
CA LEU A 181 17.85 -1.33 0.02
C LEU A 181 18.13 -2.84 0.02
N LEU A 182 18.21 -3.44 -1.16
CA LEU A 182 18.51 -4.86 -1.30
C LEU A 182 20.00 -5.15 -1.07
N PRO A 183 20.35 -6.36 -0.58
CA PRO A 183 19.43 -7.40 -0.11
C PRO A 183 19.03 -7.25 1.36
N GLU A 184 19.79 -6.50 2.17
CA GLU A 184 19.68 -6.58 3.64
C GLU A 184 18.87 -5.43 4.27
N LYS A 185 19.06 -4.19 3.79
CA LYS A 185 18.44 -3.01 4.41
C LYS A 185 16.92 -3.03 4.31
N ILE A 186 16.36 -3.67 3.29
CA ILE A 186 14.92 -3.78 3.05
C ILE A 186 14.17 -4.49 4.19
N TYR A 187 14.86 -5.33 4.97
CA TYR A 187 14.30 -6.00 6.14
C TYR A 187 14.13 -5.08 7.36
N ARG A 188 14.80 -3.93 7.37
CA ARG A 188 14.77 -2.95 8.47
C ARG A 188 13.78 -1.82 8.25
N ILE A 189 13.10 -1.79 7.10
CA ILE A 189 12.13 -0.75 6.75
C ILE A 189 10.86 -0.92 7.58
N ASN A 190 10.42 0.16 8.23
CA ASN A 190 9.24 0.20 9.09
C ASN A 190 7.98 0.72 8.37
N GLY A 191 8.17 1.53 7.32
CA GLY A 191 7.08 2.13 6.55
C GLY A 191 7.39 2.19 5.06
N SER A 192 6.36 2.11 4.22
CA SER A 192 6.51 2.12 2.76
C SER A 192 7.08 3.41 2.18
N THR A 193 6.95 4.52 2.88
CA THR A 193 7.56 5.81 2.51
C THR A 193 9.05 5.91 2.89
N GLU A 194 9.52 5.07 3.81
CA GLU A 194 10.90 5.14 4.30
C GLU A 194 11.95 4.98 3.19
N PRO A 195 11.78 4.07 2.18
CA PRO A 195 12.71 4.01 1.04
C PRO A 195 12.84 5.33 0.28
N ALA A 196 11.74 6.03 0.05
CA ALA A 196 11.72 7.34 -0.61
C ALA A 196 12.46 8.39 0.23
N ILE A 197 12.16 8.48 1.52
CA ILE A 197 12.82 9.40 2.47
C ILE A 197 14.32 9.16 2.52
N LEU A 198 14.77 7.90 2.60
CA LEU A 198 16.20 7.54 2.65
C LEU A 198 16.97 7.90 1.36
N GLN A 199 16.27 8.03 0.23
CA GLN A 199 16.85 8.47 -1.04
C GLN A 199 16.73 9.99 -1.25
N GLY A 200 16.12 10.72 -0.32
CA GLY A 200 15.92 12.17 -0.41
C GLY A 200 14.88 12.58 -1.45
N LEU A 201 13.94 11.70 -1.75
CA LEU A 201 12.79 12.02 -2.60
C LEU A 201 11.84 12.95 -1.86
N ASP A 202 11.21 13.89 -2.61
CA ASP A 202 10.29 14.92 -2.10
C ASP A 202 8.82 14.43 -2.15
#